data_2c5cf1bbc0341358670bb8444c88b2d2
#
_entry.id   2c5cf1bbc0341358670bb8444c88b2d2
#
_cell.length_a   1.000
_cell.length_b   1.000
_cell.length_c   1.000
_cell.angle_alpha   90.00
_cell.angle_beta   90.00
_cell.angle_gamma   90.00
#
_symmetry.space_group_name_H-M   'P 1'
#
loop_
_entity.id
_entity.type
_entity.pdbx_description
1 polymer ?
#
loop_
_entity_poly.entity_id
_entity_poly.type
_entity_poly.pdbx_seq_one_letter_code
_entity_poly.pdbx_strand_id
1 'polypeptide(L)'
;PCFRREAGSYGAHVRGLNRLHQFDKVEIVRVESQENSYQALEEMVEHVKGILTELELPYRILRLCGGDLGFTSALTYDFEVWSAAQQRWLEISSVSNFETFQANRLKLRYKNKEGKKQLCHTLNGSALALPRVLAALLENNQSAEGITIPKVLQSYTGFDRID
;
A
#
# COMPACT_ATOMS: atom_id res chain seq x y z
N PRO A 1 -4.49 3.18 -12.95
CA PRO A 1 -5.04 1.84 -13.21
C PRO A 1 -3.95 0.77 -13.19
N CYS A 2 -4.25 -0.38 -12.56
CA CYS A 2 -3.40 -1.57 -12.53
C CYS A 2 -4.13 -2.73 -13.21
N PHE A 3 -3.36 -3.60 -13.89
CA PHE A 3 -3.90 -4.72 -14.67
C PHE A 3 -3.22 -6.02 -14.29
N ARG A 4 -3.99 -7.12 -14.25
CA ARG A 4 -3.48 -8.47 -13.97
C ARG A 4 -4.14 -9.48 -14.92
N ARG A 5 -3.38 -10.46 -15.40
CA ARG A 5 -3.94 -11.58 -16.19
C ARG A 5 -4.75 -12.55 -15.36
N GLU A 6 -4.46 -12.64 -14.07
CA GLU A 6 -5.08 -13.57 -13.11
C GLU A 6 -4.94 -15.06 -13.50
N ALA A 7 -4.01 -15.39 -14.39
CA ALA A 7 -3.72 -16.76 -14.76
C ALA A 7 -3.14 -17.53 -13.55
N GLY A 8 -3.84 -18.59 -13.12
CA GLY A 8 -3.46 -19.39 -11.96
C GLY A 8 -3.96 -18.87 -10.61
N SER A 9 -4.62 -17.71 -10.56
CA SER A 9 -5.22 -17.17 -9.35
C SER A 9 -6.72 -17.43 -9.34
N TYR A 10 -7.15 -18.53 -8.73
CA TYR A 10 -8.55 -18.91 -8.61
C TYR A 10 -8.83 -19.53 -7.23
N GLY A 11 -10.12 -19.53 -6.86
CA GLY A 11 -10.59 -20.07 -5.58
C GLY A 11 -11.60 -19.15 -4.91
N ALA A 12 -12.29 -19.64 -3.89
CA ALA A 12 -13.34 -18.90 -3.19
C ALA A 12 -12.83 -17.62 -2.51
N HIS A 13 -11.55 -17.59 -2.14
CA HIS A 13 -10.88 -16.47 -1.45
C HIS A 13 -10.32 -15.40 -2.38
N VAL A 14 -10.35 -15.61 -3.70
CA VAL A 14 -9.78 -14.67 -4.71
C VAL A 14 -10.86 -14.18 -5.67
N ARG A 15 -11.98 -13.70 -5.13
CA ARG A 15 -13.12 -13.18 -5.88
C ARG A 15 -13.67 -11.87 -5.31
N GLY A 16 -14.59 -11.26 -6.02
CA GLY A 16 -15.19 -9.99 -5.65
C GLY A 16 -14.16 -8.85 -5.69
N LEU A 17 -14.36 -7.81 -4.87
CA LEU A 17 -13.47 -6.65 -4.80
C LEU A 17 -12.06 -6.97 -4.32
N ASN A 18 -11.84 -8.11 -3.69
CA ASN A 18 -10.53 -8.48 -3.15
C ASN A 18 -9.52 -8.85 -4.23
N ARG A 19 -9.99 -9.22 -5.44
CA ARG A 19 -9.10 -9.52 -6.57
C ARG A 19 -9.79 -9.26 -7.91
N LEU A 20 -9.25 -8.31 -8.66
CA LEU A 20 -9.80 -7.82 -9.93
C LEU A 20 -8.74 -7.89 -11.03
N HIS A 21 -9.19 -8.05 -12.29
CA HIS A 21 -8.33 -7.96 -13.48
C HIS A 21 -7.81 -6.54 -13.70
N GLN A 22 -8.64 -5.55 -13.38
CA GLN A 22 -8.30 -4.12 -13.42
C GLN A 22 -8.77 -3.45 -12.14
N PHE A 23 -7.94 -2.58 -11.60
CA PHE A 23 -8.27 -1.78 -10.42
C PHE A 23 -7.45 -0.50 -10.36
N ASP A 24 -7.90 0.45 -9.57
CA ASP A 24 -7.19 1.68 -9.31
C ASP A 24 -6.37 1.59 -8.01
N LYS A 25 -5.18 2.17 -8.07
CA LYS A 25 -4.23 2.23 -6.96
C LYS A 25 -3.51 3.57 -6.97
N VAL A 26 -3.41 4.21 -5.83
CA VAL A 26 -2.55 5.36 -5.65
C VAL A 26 -1.16 4.85 -5.27
N GLU A 27 -0.14 5.32 -5.97
CA GLU A 27 1.25 4.93 -5.72
C GLU A 27 2.07 6.15 -5.33
N ILE A 28 2.81 6.03 -4.23
CA ILE A 28 3.79 7.02 -3.81
C ILE A 28 5.18 6.57 -4.24
N VAL A 29 5.95 7.48 -4.81
CA VAL A 29 7.30 7.21 -5.31
C VAL A 29 8.25 8.28 -4.75
N ARG A 30 9.40 7.84 -4.25
CA ARG A 30 10.47 8.73 -3.80
C ARG A 30 11.80 8.36 -4.43
N VAL A 31 12.59 9.38 -4.69
CA VAL A 31 13.99 9.28 -5.11
C VAL A 31 14.82 10.01 -4.08
N GLU A 32 15.73 9.29 -3.45
CA GLU A 32 16.49 9.79 -2.31
C GLU A 32 18.00 9.59 -2.47
N SER A 33 18.76 10.35 -1.69
CA SER A 33 20.17 10.03 -1.46
C SER A 33 20.29 8.73 -0.67
N GLN A 34 21.44 8.08 -0.78
CA GLN A 34 21.69 6.81 -0.09
C GLN A 34 21.58 6.96 1.43
N GLU A 35 22.04 8.11 1.97
CA GLU A 35 22.05 8.36 3.42
C GLU A 35 20.63 8.53 4.00
N ASN A 36 19.68 9.05 3.21
CA ASN A 36 18.35 9.43 3.70
C ASN A 36 17.27 8.38 3.40
N SER A 37 17.56 7.38 2.57
CA SER A 37 16.52 6.52 2.01
C SER A 37 15.77 5.67 3.04
N TYR A 38 16.41 5.26 4.13
CA TYR A 38 15.75 4.50 5.18
C TYR A 38 14.85 5.38 6.04
N GLN A 39 15.26 6.62 6.32
CA GLN A 39 14.38 7.59 6.95
C GLN A 39 13.17 7.89 6.06
N ALA A 40 13.40 8.06 4.76
CA ALA A 40 12.33 8.25 3.78
C ALA A 40 11.35 7.08 3.74
N LEU A 41 11.83 5.84 3.93
CA LEU A 41 10.96 4.66 4.05
C LEU A 41 10.04 4.78 5.28
N GLU A 42 10.60 5.12 6.44
CA GLU A 42 9.79 5.29 7.66
C GLU A 42 8.74 6.40 7.50
N GLU A 43 9.09 7.52 6.86
CA GLU A 43 8.13 8.59 6.56
C GLU A 43 7.00 8.12 5.63
N MET A 44 7.30 7.30 4.62
CA MET A 44 6.29 6.70 3.75
C MET A 44 5.39 5.73 4.52
N VAL A 45 5.96 4.92 5.41
CA VAL A 45 5.21 4.00 6.29
C VAL A 45 4.26 4.78 7.20
N GLU A 46 4.74 5.84 7.85
CA GLU A 46 3.89 6.69 8.72
C GLU A 46 2.79 7.40 7.92
N HIS A 47 3.05 7.80 6.68
CA HIS A 47 2.03 8.38 5.80
C HIS A 47 0.88 7.39 5.51
N VAL A 48 1.21 6.16 5.11
CA VAL A 48 0.19 5.11 4.85
C VAL A 48 -0.57 4.75 6.14
N LYS A 49 0.14 4.65 7.26
CA LYS A 49 -0.44 4.41 8.59
C LYS A 49 -1.43 5.51 8.98
N GLY A 50 -1.10 6.78 8.71
CA GLY A 50 -2.00 7.92 8.93
C GLY A 50 -3.33 7.76 8.19
N ILE A 51 -3.29 7.41 6.90
CA ILE A 51 -4.49 7.19 6.08
C ILE A 51 -5.38 6.09 6.69
N LEU A 52 -4.80 4.96 7.08
CA LEU A 52 -5.56 3.85 7.66
C LEU A 52 -6.15 4.18 9.03
N THR A 53 -5.44 4.98 9.82
CA THR A 53 -5.90 5.47 11.11
C THR A 53 -7.09 6.43 10.94
N GLU A 54 -7.03 7.36 9.98
CA GLU A 54 -8.12 8.27 9.66
C GLU A 54 -9.36 7.55 9.11
N LEU A 55 -9.16 6.45 8.38
CA LEU A 55 -10.22 5.57 7.89
C LEU A 55 -10.79 4.64 8.99
N GLU A 56 -10.22 4.66 10.19
CA GLU A 56 -10.64 3.84 11.34
C GLU A 56 -10.65 2.33 11.04
N LEU A 57 -9.82 1.88 10.10
CA LEU A 57 -9.73 0.47 9.72
C LEU A 57 -8.83 -0.32 10.69
N PRO A 58 -9.21 -1.54 11.08
CA PRO A 58 -8.31 -2.43 11.79
C PRO A 58 -7.20 -2.89 10.87
N TYR A 59 -5.95 -2.53 11.16
CA TYR A 59 -4.79 -2.86 10.33
C TYR A 59 -3.63 -3.41 11.15
N ARG A 60 -2.71 -4.08 10.48
CA ARG A 60 -1.40 -4.44 11.02
C ARG A 60 -0.30 -4.17 9.98
N ILE A 61 0.93 -4.02 10.45
CA ILE A 61 2.11 -3.79 9.61
C ILE A 61 3.04 -4.98 9.77
N LEU A 62 3.47 -5.55 8.66
CA LEU A 62 4.40 -6.66 8.59
C LEU A 62 5.72 -6.18 7.98
N ARG A 63 6.83 -6.37 8.69
CA ARG A 63 8.15 -6.30 8.07
C ARG A 63 8.42 -7.65 7.41
N LEU A 64 8.56 -7.65 6.09
CA LEU A 64 8.74 -8.90 5.35
C LEU A 64 10.06 -9.58 5.69
N CYS A 65 10.00 -10.90 5.86
CA CYS A 65 11.17 -11.75 5.98
C CYS A 65 11.77 -12.08 4.60
N GLY A 66 12.98 -12.63 4.58
CA GLY A 66 13.68 -12.93 3.32
C GLY A 66 12.94 -13.92 2.40
N GLY A 67 12.03 -14.74 2.94
CA GLY A 67 11.23 -15.68 2.13
C GLY A 67 10.11 -15.00 1.34
N ASP A 68 9.60 -13.87 1.84
CA ASP A 68 8.49 -13.12 1.21
C ASP A 68 8.98 -11.85 0.51
N LEU A 69 10.21 -11.43 0.81
CA LEU A 69 10.81 -10.24 0.22
C LEU A 69 11.08 -10.44 -1.28
N GLY A 70 10.53 -9.55 -2.12
CA GLY A 70 10.83 -9.55 -3.54
C GLY A 70 12.33 -9.30 -3.82
N PHE A 71 12.91 -10.00 -4.79
CA PHE A 71 14.36 -9.96 -5.11
C PHE A 71 14.90 -8.56 -5.44
N THR A 72 14.03 -7.60 -5.72
CA THR A 72 14.40 -6.22 -6.07
C THR A 72 14.48 -5.27 -4.89
N SER A 73 13.83 -5.60 -3.76
CA SER A 73 13.74 -4.75 -2.58
C SER A 73 14.74 -5.15 -1.50
N ALA A 74 15.26 -4.16 -0.78
CA ALA A 74 16.15 -4.35 0.37
C ALA A 74 15.36 -4.42 1.68
N LEU A 75 14.25 -3.69 1.78
CA LEU A 75 13.36 -3.70 2.94
C LEU A 75 11.95 -3.35 2.48
N THR A 76 10.96 -4.12 2.97
CA THR A 76 9.54 -3.93 2.66
C THR A 76 8.71 -4.04 3.92
N TYR A 77 7.73 -3.13 4.03
CA TYR A 77 6.63 -3.18 4.98
C TYR A 77 5.32 -3.36 4.22
N ASP A 78 4.57 -4.40 4.58
CA ASP A 78 3.22 -4.63 4.08
C ASP A 78 2.19 -4.19 5.11
N PHE A 79 1.13 -3.55 4.63
CA PHE A 79 -0.04 -3.22 5.43
C PHE A 79 -1.16 -4.17 5.09
N GLU A 80 -1.75 -4.75 6.12
CA GLU A 80 -2.90 -5.61 5.98
C GLU A 80 -4.07 -5.05 6.80
N VAL A 81 -5.27 -5.14 6.25
CA VAL A 81 -6.53 -4.85 6.93
C VAL A 81 -7.29 -6.13 7.22
N TRP A 82 -8.08 -6.11 8.29
CA TRP A 82 -8.96 -7.22 8.61
C TRP A 82 -10.16 -7.27 7.67
N SER A 83 -10.37 -8.40 7.00
CA SER A 83 -11.61 -8.69 6.28
C SER A 83 -12.56 -9.43 7.21
N ALA A 84 -13.64 -8.76 7.58
CA ALA A 84 -14.67 -9.36 8.44
C ALA A 84 -15.41 -10.49 7.73
N ALA A 85 -15.63 -10.39 6.43
CA ALA A 85 -16.30 -11.40 5.62
C ALA A 85 -15.45 -12.67 5.43
N GLN A 86 -14.12 -12.53 5.27
CA GLN A 86 -13.22 -13.66 5.06
C GLN A 86 -12.54 -14.15 6.33
N GLN A 87 -12.71 -13.44 7.46
CA GLN A 87 -12.06 -13.74 8.75
C GLN A 87 -10.54 -13.88 8.64
N ARG A 88 -9.92 -12.97 7.88
CA ARG A 88 -8.47 -12.98 7.61
C ARG A 88 -7.92 -11.58 7.33
N TRP A 89 -6.61 -11.46 7.44
CA TRP A 89 -5.88 -10.28 7.04
C TRP A 89 -5.65 -10.26 5.52
N LEU A 90 -5.84 -9.10 4.90
CA LEU A 90 -5.64 -8.87 3.47
C LEU A 90 -4.68 -7.71 3.25
N GLU A 91 -3.64 -7.93 2.48
CA GLU A 91 -2.69 -6.89 2.07
C GLU A 91 -3.39 -5.80 1.25
N ILE A 92 -3.18 -4.54 1.62
CA ILE A 92 -3.71 -3.36 0.93
C ILE A 92 -2.63 -2.39 0.46
N SER A 93 -1.43 -2.51 0.99
CA SER A 93 -0.27 -1.70 0.65
C SER A 93 1.00 -2.48 0.88
N SER A 94 1.99 -2.20 0.06
CA SER A 94 3.36 -2.63 0.26
C SER A 94 4.27 -1.43 0.01
N VAL A 95 5.14 -1.10 0.96
CA VAL A 95 6.05 0.05 0.90
C VAL A 95 7.48 -0.45 0.97
N SER A 96 8.29 -0.15 -0.05
CA SER A 96 9.61 -0.75 -0.23
C SER A 96 10.71 0.27 -0.49
N ASN A 97 11.89 -0.01 0.05
CA ASN A 97 13.15 0.60 -0.37
C ASN A 97 13.89 -0.39 -1.29
N PHE A 98 14.20 0.05 -2.49
CA PHE A 98 14.90 -0.74 -3.52
C PHE A 98 16.38 -0.42 -3.59
N GLU A 99 16.86 0.46 -2.72
CA GLU A 99 18.22 0.99 -2.76
C GLU A 99 18.62 1.37 -4.20
N THR A 100 19.75 0.87 -4.69
CA THR A 100 20.25 1.20 -6.03
C THR A 100 19.68 0.31 -7.14
N PHE A 101 18.88 -0.71 -6.82
CA PHE A 101 18.45 -1.71 -7.81
C PHE A 101 17.74 -1.08 -9.02
N GLN A 102 16.71 -0.27 -8.78
CA GLN A 102 15.99 0.41 -9.85
C GLN A 102 16.80 1.58 -10.44
N ALA A 103 17.46 2.36 -9.58
CA ALA A 103 18.28 3.49 -10.00
C ALA A 103 19.42 3.08 -10.95
N ASN A 104 20.03 1.91 -10.72
CA ASN A 104 21.08 1.39 -11.61
C ASN A 104 20.55 1.09 -13.01
N ARG A 105 19.35 0.52 -13.13
CA ARG A 105 18.69 0.23 -14.41
C ARG A 105 18.24 1.50 -15.13
N LEU A 106 17.74 2.47 -14.39
CA LEU A 106 17.37 3.81 -14.88
C LEU A 106 18.59 4.70 -15.15
N LYS A 107 19.80 4.29 -14.71
CA LYS A 107 21.02 5.10 -14.70
C LYS A 107 20.86 6.41 -13.93
N LEU A 108 19.97 6.42 -12.93
CA LEU A 108 19.61 7.58 -12.13
C LEU A 108 20.68 7.86 -11.07
N ARG A 109 21.26 9.06 -11.14
CA ARG A 109 22.37 9.48 -10.30
C ARG A 109 22.19 10.89 -9.78
N TYR A 110 22.78 11.16 -8.64
CA TYR A 110 22.93 12.50 -8.08
C TYR A 110 24.39 12.82 -7.80
N LYS A 111 24.69 14.08 -7.54
CA LYS A 111 25.98 14.49 -7.00
C LYS A 111 25.87 14.61 -5.49
N ASN A 112 26.72 13.89 -4.77
CA ASN A 112 26.79 13.99 -3.33
C ASN A 112 27.44 15.32 -2.89
N LYS A 113 27.53 15.55 -1.59
CA LYS A 113 28.12 16.79 -1.01
C LYS A 113 29.57 17.03 -1.44
N GLU A 114 30.30 15.98 -1.81
CA GLU A 114 31.69 16.05 -2.30
C GLU A 114 31.75 16.22 -3.84
N GLY A 115 30.62 16.37 -4.52
CA GLY A 115 30.55 16.50 -5.98
C GLY A 115 30.70 15.17 -6.75
N LYS A 116 30.82 14.04 -6.06
CA LYS A 116 30.93 12.71 -6.69
C LYS A 116 29.55 12.24 -7.15
N LYS A 117 29.50 11.63 -8.35
CA LYS A 117 28.29 11.00 -8.87
C LYS A 117 28.03 9.67 -8.17
N GLN A 118 26.82 9.52 -7.60
CA GLN A 118 26.36 8.29 -6.95
C GLN A 118 24.98 7.89 -7.50
N LEU A 119 24.65 6.60 -7.42
CA LEU A 119 23.30 6.12 -7.72
C LEU A 119 22.34 6.60 -6.62
N CYS A 120 21.16 7.05 -7.03
CA CYS A 120 20.07 7.31 -6.08
C CYS A 120 19.57 6.00 -5.46
N HIS A 121 18.89 6.10 -4.32
CA HIS A 121 17.97 5.08 -3.86
C HIS A 121 16.56 5.43 -4.34
N THR A 122 15.78 4.41 -4.66
CA THR A 122 14.38 4.56 -5.05
C THR A 122 13.49 3.82 -4.06
N LEU A 123 12.35 4.43 -3.76
CA LEU A 123 11.34 3.87 -2.89
C LEU A 123 9.99 4.02 -3.59
N ASN A 124 9.13 3.04 -3.41
CA ASN A 124 7.73 3.18 -3.81
C ASN A 124 6.82 2.35 -2.91
N GLY A 125 5.54 2.73 -2.92
CA GLY A 125 4.53 2.04 -2.14
C GLY A 125 3.13 2.44 -2.52
N SER A 126 2.18 1.57 -2.23
CA SER A 126 0.77 1.82 -2.48
C SER A 126 0.15 2.64 -1.35
N ALA A 127 -0.57 3.70 -1.71
CA ALA A 127 -1.26 4.56 -0.75
C ALA A 127 -2.73 4.81 -1.13
N LEU A 128 -3.52 3.80 -1.44
CA LEU A 128 -3.67 2.35 -1.20
C LEU A 128 -4.20 1.65 -2.46
N ALA A 129 -4.39 0.31 -2.38
CA ALA A 129 -5.14 -0.46 -3.39
C ALA A 129 -6.63 -0.29 -3.15
N LEU A 130 -7.30 0.55 -3.94
CA LEU A 130 -8.66 1.05 -3.65
C LEU A 130 -9.74 -0.03 -3.50
N PRO A 131 -9.80 -1.11 -4.31
CA PRO A 131 -10.88 -2.09 -4.17
C PRO A 131 -10.88 -2.82 -2.83
N ARG A 132 -9.69 -3.19 -2.33
CA ARG A 132 -9.58 -3.87 -1.02
C ARG A 132 -9.89 -2.94 0.15
N VAL A 133 -9.51 -1.66 0.03
CA VAL A 133 -9.87 -0.64 1.03
C VAL A 133 -11.37 -0.45 1.05
N LEU A 134 -12.01 -0.34 -0.14
CA LEU A 134 -13.46 -0.23 -0.24
C LEU A 134 -14.15 -1.44 0.39
N ALA A 135 -13.72 -2.67 0.06
CA ALA A 135 -14.27 -3.87 0.67
C ALA A 135 -14.12 -3.86 2.20
N ALA A 136 -12.94 -3.49 2.71
CA ALA A 136 -12.70 -3.42 4.15
C ALA A 136 -13.57 -2.36 4.84
N LEU A 137 -13.77 -1.20 4.21
CA LEU A 137 -14.67 -0.16 4.71
C LEU A 137 -16.11 -0.65 4.82
N LEU A 138 -16.63 -1.28 3.76
CA LEU A 138 -17.98 -1.82 3.75
C LEU A 138 -18.14 -2.93 4.79
N GLU A 139 -17.19 -3.87 4.87
CA GLU A 139 -17.25 -5.02 5.77
C GLU A 139 -17.15 -4.62 7.25
N ASN A 140 -16.24 -3.71 7.62
CA ASN A 140 -15.97 -3.38 9.01
C ASN A 140 -16.93 -2.33 9.59
N ASN A 141 -17.62 -1.56 8.75
CA ASN A 141 -18.58 -0.54 9.18
C ASN A 141 -20.04 -0.99 9.03
N GLN A 142 -20.28 -2.24 8.69
CA GLN A 142 -21.62 -2.79 8.48
C GLN A 142 -22.31 -3.11 9.81
N SER A 143 -23.59 -2.77 9.90
CA SER A 143 -24.48 -3.11 11.00
C SER A 143 -25.86 -3.53 10.47
N ALA A 144 -26.78 -3.90 11.36
CA ALA A 144 -28.18 -4.17 10.99
C ALA A 144 -28.92 -2.91 10.48
N GLU A 145 -28.38 -1.73 10.77
CA GLU A 145 -28.96 -0.42 10.44
C GLU A 145 -28.37 0.20 9.18
N GLY A 146 -27.42 -0.47 8.54
CA GLY A 146 -26.71 0.01 7.36
C GLY A 146 -25.18 0.06 7.54
N ILE A 147 -24.51 0.77 6.64
CA ILE A 147 -23.06 0.90 6.61
C ILE A 147 -22.69 2.34 6.97
N THR A 148 -22.00 2.52 8.08
CA THR A 148 -21.51 3.84 8.52
C THR A 148 -20.33 4.29 7.67
N ILE A 149 -20.33 5.54 7.22
CA ILE A 149 -19.21 6.12 6.48
C ILE A 149 -18.22 6.73 7.48
N PRO A 150 -16.92 6.38 7.40
CA PRO A 150 -15.88 6.99 8.24
C PRO A 150 -15.93 8.52 8.16
N LYS A 151 -15.75 9.18 9.30
CA LYS A 151 -15.90 10.63 9.40
C LYS A 151 -15.09 11.42 8.37
N VAL A 152 -13.86 10.97 8.10
CA VAL A 152 -12.96 11.60 7.13
C VAL A 152 -13.49 11.57 5.70
N LEU A 153 -14.36 10.63 5.36
CA LEU A 153 -14.95 10.49 4.02
C LEU A 153 -16.30 11.21 3.86
N GLN A 154 -16.97 11.58 4.94
CA GLN A 154 -18.33 12.16 4.86
C GLN A 154 -18.40 13.47 4.07
N SER A 155 -17.34 14.29 4.10
CA SER A 155 -17.25 15.50 3.30
C SER A 155 -17.17 15.24 1.78
N TYR A 156 -16.68 14.06 1.39
CA TYR A 156 -16.57 13.64 -0.01
C TYR A 156 -17.83 12.93 -0.50
N THR A 157 -18.44 12.12 0.35
CA THR A 157 -19.64 11.35 0.00
C THR A 157 -20.93 12.21 0.06
N GLY A 158 -20.96 13.19 0.94
CA GLY A 158 -22.16 14.00 1.21
C GLY A 158 -23.21 13.29 2.08
N PHE A 159 -22.88 12.11 2.61
CA PHE A 159 -23.73 11.34 3.53
C PHE A 159 -22.85 10.60 4.55
N ASP A 160 -23.46 10.20 5.66
CA ASP A 160 -22.80 9.52 6.79
C ASP A 160 -23.11 8.02 6.87
N ARG A 161 -24.10 7.55 6.12
CA ARG A 161 -24.55 6.15 6.11
C ARG A 161 -25.13 5.73 4.76
N ILE A 162 -24.98 4.47 4.45
CA ILE A 162 -25.66 3.74 3.37
C ILE A 162 -26.69 2.84 4.04
N ASP A 163 -27.99 3.00 3.68
CA ASP A 163 -29.10 2.20 4.22
C ASP A 163 -29.25 0.86 3.50
#